data_4e8d0c57ac84e516702bdf43d2d8b645
#
_entry.id   4e8d0c57ac84e516702bdf43d2d8b645
#
_cell.length_a   1.000
_cell.length_b   1.000
_cell.length_c   1.000
_cell.angle_alpha   90.00
_cell.angle_beta   90.00
_cell.angle_gamma   90.00
#
_symmetry.space_group_name_H-M   'P 1'
#
loop_
_entity.id
_entity.type
_entity.pdbx_description
1 polymer ?
#
loop_
_entity_poly.entity_id
_entity_poly.type
_entity_poly.pdbx_seq_one_letter_code
_entity_poly.pdbx_strand_id
1 'polypeptide(L)'
;NFYQKTKNIIKLFSKMLEHKNVNFFGNINVGSDVSIEFISENYDAVVIASGAENDKKLNISGETKNGIYGSGQFVGWYNGNPIHSNLSPNFNCKNIVIIGNGNVALDCARVIAKTKEEFYQSDIMEYALSALNQSSVENIYII
;
A
#
# COMPACT_ATOMS: atom_id res chain seq x y z
N ASN A 1 5.20 -2.65 2.06
CA ASN A 1 6.58 -2.68 2.51
C ASN A 1 7.39 -3.62 1.62
N PHE A 2 8.22 -3.08 0.80
CA PHE A 2 8.91 -3.75 -0.27
C PHE A 2 10.31 -4.32 0.14
N TYR A 3 10.69 -4.11 1.40
CA TYR A 3 11.91 -4.67 1.97
C TYR A 3 11.67 -6.06 2.54
N GLN A 4 12.33 -7.08 1.96
CA GLN A 4 12.26 -8.47 2.45
C GLN A 4 12.57 -8.60 3.95
N LYS A 5 13.52 -7.83 4.47
CA LYS A 5 13.87 -7.85 5.91
C LYS A 5 12.68 -7.50 6.81
N THR A 6 11.82 -6.58 6.36
CA THR A 6 10.63 -6.19 7.14
C THR A 6 9.52 -7.24 7.01
N LYS A 7 9.46 -7.99 5.92
CA LYS A 7 8.52 -9.10 5.74
C LYS A 7 8.82 -10.32 6.63
N ASN A 8 10.02 -10.41 7.22
CA ASN A 8 10.34 -11.48 8.18
C ASN A 8 9.45 -11.47 9.44
N ILE A 9 8.79 -10.35 9.74
CA ILE A 9 7.79 -10.28 10.81
C ILE A 9 6.58 -11.21 10.56
N ILE A 10 6.32 -11.58 9.29
CA ILE A 10 5.29 -12.55 8.92
C ILE A 10 5.48 -13.88 9.66
N LYS A 11 6.72 -14.35 9.82
CA LYS A 11 7.03 -15.58 10.57
C LYS A 11 6.59 -15.50 12.03
N LEU A 12 6.74 -14.32 12.64
CA LEU A 12 6.27 -14.08 14.00
C LEU A 12 4.73 -14.10 14.06
N PHE A 13 4.08 -13.43 13.12
CA PHE A 13 2.60 -13.43 13.04
C PHE A 13 2.05 -14.83 12.77
N SER A 14 2.64 -15.62 11.87
CA SER A 14 2.25 -17.00 11.64
C SER A 14 2.31 -17.82 12.94
N LYS A 15 3.41 -17.70 13.68
CA LYS A 15 3.54 -18.40 14.98
C LYS A 15 2.50 -17.97 16.01
N MET A 16 2.11 -16.70 16.02
CA MET A 16 1.04 -16.20 16.90
C MET A 16 -0.32 -16.76 16.50
N LEU A 17 -0.60 -16.83 15.19
CA LEU A 17 -1.84 -17.37 14.64
C LEU A 17 -1.99 -18.90 14.86
N GLU A 18 -0.87 -19.62 15.01
CA GLU A 18 -0.86 -21.07 15.33
C GLU A 18 -1.14 -21.36 16.81
N HIS A 19 -1.21 -20.33 17.67
CA HIS A 19 -1.46 -20.55 19.09
C HIS A 19 -2.88 -21.09 19.31
N LYS A 20 -3.02 -22.12 20.14
CA LYS A 20 -4.29 -22.86 20.39
C LYS A 20 -5.48 -21.99 20.80
N ASN A 21 -5.23 -20.81 21.36
CA ASN A 21 -6.27 -19.88 21.80
C ASN A 21 -6.53 -18.75 20.78
N VAL A 22 -5.94 -18.82 19.59
CA VAL A 22 -6.13 -17.84 18.52
C VAL A 22 -6.91 -18.52 17.40
N ASN A 23 -8.05 -17.96 17.03
CA ASN A 23 -8.83 -18.38 15.88
C ASN A 23 -8.81 -17.25 14.86
N PHE A 24 -8.33 -17.54 13.66
CA PHE A 24 -8.28 -16.58 12.54
C PHE A 24 -9.42 -16.89 11.56
N PHE A 25 -10.22 -15.88 11.27
CA PHE A 25 -11.28 -15.95 10.28
C PHE A 25 -10.96 -14.94 9.17
N GLY A 26 -10.51 -15.44 8.05
CA GLY A 26 -10.25 -14.64 6.86
C GLY A 26 -11.47 -14.55 5.93
N ASN A 27 -11.41 -13.62 4.97
CA ASN A 27 -12.45 -13.42 3.96
C ASN A 27 -13.84 -13.11 4.57
N ILE A 28 -13.84 -12.36 5.68
CA ILE A 28 -15.05 -11.88 6.35
C ILE A 28 -15.03 -10.36 6.36
N ASN A 29 -16.07 -9.74 5.85
CA ASN A 29 -16.26 -8.31 5.87
C ASN A 29 -17.23 -7.94 7.00
N VAL A 30 -16.71 -7.30 8.05
CA VAL A 30 -17.51 -6.79 9.16
C VAL A 30 -18.34 -5.60 8.64
N GLY A 31 -19.64 -5.68 8.79
CA GLY A 31 -20.63 -4.75 8.28
C GLY A 31 -21.51 -5.32 7.18
N SER A 32 -20.99 -6.27 6.36
CA SER A 32 -21.79 -6.96 5.34
C SER A 32 -22.01 -8.44 5.66
N ASP A 33 -20.96 -9.17 6.03
CA ASP A 33 -21.04 -10.61 6.30
C ASP A 33 -21.41 -10.87 7.77
N VAL A 34 -20.91 -10.03 8.67
CA VAL A 34 -21.22 -10.07 10.11
C VAL A 34 -21.34 -8.64 10.63
N SER A 35 -22.38 -8.36 11.40
CA SER A 35 -22.57 -7.03 11.99
C SER A 35 -21.71 -6.84 13.24
N ILE A 36 -21.40 -5.59 13.55
CA ILE A 36 -20.65 -5.23 14.76
C ILE A 36 -21.47 -5.54 16.03
N GLU A 37 -22.78 -5.43 15.95
CA GLU A 37 -23.71 -5.76 17.02
C GLU A 37 -23.60 -7.25 17.35
N PHE A 38 -23.67 -8.13 16.34
CA PHE A 38 -23.50 -9.57 16.52
C PHE A 38 -22.17 -9.91 17.20
N ILE A 39 -21.07 -9.26 16.77
CA ILE A 39 -19.76 -9.47 17.39
C ILE A 39 -19.79 -9.02 18.86
N SER A 40 -20.35 -7.84 19.14
CA SER A 40 -20.41 -7.29 20.50
C SER A 40 -21.27 -8.13 21.47
N GLU A 41 -22.29 -8.80 20.96
CA GLU A 41 -23.17 -9.68 21.77
C GLU A 41 -22.54 -11.05 22.08
N ASN A 42 -21.58 -11.50 21.27
CA ASN A 42 -21.01 -12.84 21.37
C ASN A 42 -19.56 -12.86 21.94
N TYR A 43 -18.96 -11.69 22.18
CA TYR A 43 -17.60 -11.58 22.73
C TYR A 43 -17.54 -10.60 23.89
N ASP A 44 -16.71 -10.91 24.89
CA ASP A 44 -16.53 -10.08 26.08
C ASP A 44 -15.86 -8.73 25.79
N ALA A 45 -15.05 -8.67 24.72
CA ALA A 45 -14.39 -7.45 24.30
C ALA A 45 -14.14 -7.46 22.76
N VAL A 46 -14.28 -6.32 22.14
CA VAL A 46 -14.02 -6.13 20.70
C VAL A 46 -12.97 -5.05 20.52
N VAL A 47 -11.90 -5.38 19.79
CA VAL A 47 -10.86 -4.41 19.40
C VAL A 47 -10.95 -4.14 17.91
N ILE A 48 -11.25 -2.89 17.54
CA ILE A 48 -11.30 -2.45 16.15
C ILE A 48 -9.90 -1.97 15.76
N ALA A 49 -9.25 -2.71 14.86
CA ALA A 49 -7.90 -2.43 14.37
C ALA A 49 -7.82 -2.54 12.83
N SER A 50 -8.86 -2.05 12.15
CA SER A 50 -9.04 -2.17 10.68
C SER A 50 -8.07 -1.34 9.84
N GLY A 51 -7.40 -0.35 10.44
CA GLY A 51 -6.55 0.58 9.70
C GLY A 51 -7.35 1.57 8.84
N ALA A 52 -6.66 2.23 7.92
CA ALA A 52 -7.26 3.14 6.93
C ALA A 52 -7.26 2.46 5.56
N GLU A 53 -8.45 2.23 5.02
CA GLU A 53 -8.64 1.57 3.72
C GLU A 53 -8.39 2.53 2.55
N ASN A 54 -8.79 3.78 2.72
CA ASN A 54 -8.76 4.78 1.66
C ASN A 54 -7.71 5.88 1.92
N ASP A 55 -7.16 6.39 0.84
CA ASP A 55 -6.30 7.57 0.89
C ASP A 55 -7.08 8.80 1.36
N LYS A 56 -6.44 9.61 2.19
CA LYS A 56 -7.02 10.86 2.67
C LYS A 56 -7.15 11.86 1.52
N LYS A 57 -8.36 12.38 1.32
CA LYS A 57 -8.61 13.46 0.36
C LYS A 57 -8.13 14.79 0.92
N LEU A 58 -7.49 15.59 0.07
CA LEU A 58 -7.04 16.93 0.41
C LEU A 58 -8.17 17.97 0.21
N ASN A 59 -9.18 17.64 -0.60
CA ASN A 59 -10.31 18.51 -0.98
C ASN A 59 -9.86 19.82 -1.64
N ILE A 60 -8.83 19.72 -2.49
CA ILE A 60 -8.29 20.85 -3.25
C ILE A 60 -8.65 20.73 -4.74
N SER A 61 -8.69 21.86 -5.42
CA SER A 61 -8.96 21.89 -6.87
C SER A 61 -7.91 21.09 -7.63
N GLY A 62 -8.38 20.19 -8.48
CA GLY A 62 -7.52 19.37 -9.33
C GLY A 62 -7.12 18.01 -8.74
N GLU A 63 -7.49 17.67 -7.50
CA GLU A 63 -7.14 16.41 -6.85
C GLU A 63 -7.58 15.16 -7.65
N THR A 64 -8.64 15.29 -8.44
CA THR A 64 -9.20 14.18 -9.24
C THR A 64 -8.72 14.16 -10.69
N LYS A 65 -7.73 14.96 -11.05
CA LYS A 65 -7.18 14.98 -12.41
C LYS A 65 -6.38 13.71 -12.70
N ASN A 66 -6.32 13.36 -13.98
CA ASN A 66 -5.48 12.24 -14.43
C ASN A 66 -4.00 12.49 -14.06
N GLY A 67 -3.32 11.45 -13.64
CA GLY A 67 -1.92 11.51 -13.21
C GLY A 67 -1.76 11.87 -11.73
N ILE A 68 -2.85 11.99 -10.97
CA ILE A 68 -2.82 12.18 -9.51
C ILE A 68 -3.28 10.88 -8.86
N TYR A 69 -2.48 10.37 -7.95
CA TYR A 69 -2.70 9.09 -7.28
C TYR A 69 -2.56 9.25 -5.77
N GLY A 70 -3.40 8.58 -5.03
CA GLY A 70 -3.21 8.42 -3.60
C GLY A 70 -2.00 7.53 -3.28
N SER A 71 -1.34 7.79 -2.19
CA SER A 71 -0.15 7.03 -1.78
C SER A 71 -0.46 5.55 -1.55
N GLY A 72 -1.62 5.22 -0.97
CA GLY A 72 -2.07 3.85 -0.75
C GLY A 72 -2.33 3.12 -2.06
N GLN A 73 -2.93 3.79 -3.05
CA GLN A 73 -3.12 3.24 -4.39
C GLN A 73 -1.77 2.94 -5.05
N PHE A 74 -0.83 3.89 -5.02
CA PHE A 74 0.48 3.73 -5.62
C PHE A 74 1.30 2.62 -4.93
N VAL A 75 1.32 2.60 -3.60
CA VAL A 75 1.98 1.56 -2.80
C VAL A 75 1.34 0.19 -3.06
N GLY A 76 0.01 0.12 -3.11
CA GLY A 76 -0.71 -1.11 -3.44
C GLY A 76 -0.37 -1.62 -4.83
N TRP A 77 -0.27 -0.74 -5.81
CA TRP A 77 0.09 -1.08 -7.19
C TRP A 77 1.45 -1.79 -7.28
N TYR A 78 2.52 -1.19 -6.77
CA TYR A 78 3.83 -1.83 -6.90
C TYR A 78 4.06 -3.02 -5.95
N ASN A 79 3.23 -3.19 -4.92
CA ASN A 79 3.24 -4.36 -4.03
C ASN A 79 2.27 -5.48 -4.43
N GLY A 80 1.53 -5.33 -5.53
CA GLY A 80 0.65 -6.38 -6.04
C GLY A 80 -0.69 -6.53 -5.33
N ASN A 81 -1.21 -5.44 -4.72
CA ASN A 81 -2.56 -5.46 -4.20
C ASN A 81 -3.57 -5.59 -5.37
N PRO A 82 -4.42 -6.63 -5.40
CA PRO A 82 -5.35 -6.88 -6.49
C PRO A 82 -6.29 -5.69 -6.78
N ILE A 83 -6.68 -4.92 -5.76
CA ILE A 83 -7.56 -3.74 -5.89
C ILE A 83 -6.89 -2.66 -6.75
N HIS A 84 -5.57 -2.56 -6.73
CA HIS A 84 -4.79 -1.52 -7.42
C HIS A 84 -3.99 -2.05 -8.62
N SER A 85 -4.19 -3.31 -9.01
CA SER A 85 -3.46 -3.94 -10.12
C SER A 85 -3.65 -3.24 -11.46
N ASN A 86 -4.82 -2.61 -11.66
CA ASN A 86 -5.17 -1.88 -12.88
C ASN A 86 -4.68 -0.42 -12.90
N LEU A 87 -4.00 0.04 -11.84
CA LEU A 87 -3.42 1.37 -11.83
C LEU A 87 -2.33 1.45 -12.91
N SER A 88 -2.31 2.55 -13.65
CA SER A 88 -1.33 2.78 -14.72
C SER A 88 -0.65 4.13 -14.52
N PRO A 89 0.29 4.26 -13.57
CA PRO A 89 1.02 5.50 -13.37
C PRO A 89 1.85 5.83 -14.61
N ASN A 90 1.74 7.09 -15.05
CA ASN A 90 2.49 7.57 -16.19
C ASN A 90 3.84 8.14 -15.73
N PHE A 91 4.93 7.45 -16.03
CA PHE A 91 6.29 7.90 -15.78
C PHE A 91 6.96 8.53 -17.01
N ASN A 92 6.24 8.71 -18.12
CA ASN A 92 6.72 9.45 -19.28
C ASN A 92 6.54 10.97 -19.04
N CYS A 93 7.18 11.45 -18.00
CA CYS A 93 7.17 12.85 -17.58
C CYS A 93 8.52 13.18 -16.94
N LYS A 94 8.92 14.47 -17.01
CA LYS A 94 10.21 14.91 -16.42
C LYS A 94 10.15 15.14 -14.92
N ASN A 95 8.99 15.55 -14.42
CA ASN A 95 8.84 16.01 -13.05
C ASN A 95 7.71 15.28 -12.36
N ILE A 96 7.97 14.79 -11.15
CA ILE A 96 6.97 14.24 -10.24
C ILE A 96 6.95 15.07 -8.97
N VAL A 97 5.76 15.33 -8.45
CA VAL A 97 5.55 15.98 -7.16
C VAL A 97 4.90 15.00 -6.20
N ILE A 98 5.44 14.90 -5.00
CA ILE A 98 4.90 14.12 -3.90
C ILE A 98 4.47 15.08 -2.81
N ILE A 99 3.17 15.07 -2.48
CA ILE A 99 2.60 15.92 -1.45
C ILE A 99 2.62 15.18 -0.12
N GLY A 100 3.40 15.70 0.82
CA GLY A 100 3.62 15.16 2.15
C GLY A 100 5.06 14.76 2.40
N ASN A 101 5.50 14.77 3.65
CA ASN A 101 6.88 14.52 4.07
C ASN A 101 6.97 13.42 5.14
N GLY A 102 6.00 12.51 5.17
CA GLY A 102 6.01 11.33 6.04
C GLY A 102 6.74 10.13 5.42
N ASN A 103 6.87 9.06 6.19
CA ASN A 103 7.56 7.84 5.76
C ASN A 103 7.01 7.28 4.43
N VAL A 104 5.72 7.35 4.21
CA VAL A 104 5.08 6.85 2.97
C VAL A 104 5.49 7.70 1.77
N ALA A 105 5.52 9.04 1.92
CA ALA A 105 5.97 9.94 0.87
C ALA A 105 7.43 9.67 0.49
N LEU A 106 8.29 9.50 1.47
CA LEU A 106 9.70 9.15 1.27
C LEU A 106 9.87 7.78 0.62
N ASP A 107 9.04 6.79 0.96
CA ASP A 107 9.06 5.47 0.31
C ASP A 107 8.60 5.56 -1.15
N CYS A 108 7.56 6.35 -1.46
CA CYS A 108 7.14 6.61 -2.84
C CYS A 108 8.27 7.25 -3.65
N ALA A 109 8.90 8.30 -3.12
CA ALA A 109 10.03 8.98 -3.76
C ALA A 109 11.19 8.00 -4.02
N ARG A 110 11.51 7.20 -3.03
CA ARG A 110 12.57 6.20 -3.12
C ARG A 110 12.30 5.13 -4.17
N VAL A 111 11.05 4.68 -4.30
CA VAL A 111 10.67 3.70 -5.32
C VAL A 111 10.81 4.30 -6.71
N ILE A 112 10.40 5.56 -6.91
CA ILE A 112 10.49 6.24 -8.22
C ILE A 112 11.94 6.55 -8.59
N ALA A 113 12.80 6.86 -7.62
CA ALA A 113 14.19 7.25 -7.83
C ALA A 113 15.16 6.07 -8.02
N LYS A 114 14.76 4.83 -7.69
CA LYS A 114 15.63 3.66 -7.76
C LYS A 114 15.96 3.23 -9.20
N THR A 115 17.19 2.76 -9.36
CA THR A 115 17.62 2.07 -10.58
C THR A 115 17.14 0.60 -10.59
N LYS A 116 17.21 -0.03 -11.75
CA LYS A 116 16.84 -1.44 -11.91
C LYS A 116 17.62 -2.38 -10.96
N GLU A 117 18.89 -2.11 -10.79
CA GLU A 117 19.81 -2.90 -9.98
C GLU A 117 19.44 -2.83 -8.48
N GLU A 118 18.93 -1.71 -8.03
CA GLU A 118 18.49 -1.50 -6.65
C GLU A 118 17.18 -2.23 -6.32
N PHE A 119 16.47 -2.71 -7.33
CA PHE A 119 15.30 -3.58 -7.14
C PHE A 119 15.65 -5.06 -7.06
N TYR A 120 16.92 -5.42 -7.26
CA TYR A 120 17.35 -6.81 -7.12
C TYR A 120 17.02 -7.35 -5.71
N GLN A 121 16.39 -8.51 -5.65
CA GLN A 121 15.89 -9.12 -4.41
C GLN A 121 14.73 -8.34 -3.73
N SER A 122 14.04 -7.48 -4.45
CA SER A 122 12.78 -6.89 -3.96
C SER A 122 11.59 -7.71 -4.45
N ASP A 123 10.46 -7.54 -3.78
CA ASP A 123 9.18 -8.19 -4.15
C ASP A 123 8.31 -7.25 -5.00
N ILE A 124 8.90 -6.27 -5.68
CA ILE A 124 8.16 -5.38 -6.57
C ILE A 124 7.53 -6.18 -7.71
N MET A 125 6.31 -5.84 -8.06
CA MET A 125 5.63 -6.49 -9.17
C MET A 125 6.33 -6.18 -10.51
N GLU A 126 6.42 -7.17 -11.38
CA GLU A 126 7.14 -7.06 -12.66
C GLU A 126 6.57 -5.97 -13.56
N TYR A 127 5.25 -5.79 -13.60
CA TYR A 127 4.63 -4.70 -14.37
C TYR A 127 5.03 -3.31 -13.86
N ALA A 128 5.15 -3.17 -12.52
CA ALA A 128 5.59 -1.92 -11.90
C ALA A 128 7.07 -1.65 -12.16
N LEU A 129 7.90 -2.68 -12.05
CA LEU A 129 9.32 -2.60 -12.38
C LEU A 129 9.53 -2.22 -13.85
N SER A 130 8.75 -2.82 -14.76
CA SER A 130 8.81 -2.48 -16.19
C SER A 130 8.45 -1.02 -16.44
N ALA A 131 7.39 -0.51 -15.81
CA ALA A 131 6.99 0.88 -15.95
C ALA A 131 8.04 1.87 -15.40
N LEU A 132 8.63 1.56 -14.24
CA LEU A 132 9.70 2.37 -13.64
C LEU A 132 10.97 2.36 -14.47
N ASN A 133 11.35 1.23 -15.06
CA ASN A 133 12.53 1.13 -15.92
C ASN A 133 12.40 1.92 -17.24
N GLN A 134 11.18 2.22 -17.67
CA GLN A 134 10.89 3.05 -18.85
C GLN A 134 10.65 4.52 -18.49
N SER A 135 10.88 4.88 -17.22
CA SER A 135 10.65 6.22 -16.71
C SER A 135 11.56 7.26 -17.39
N SER A 136 10.97 8.41 -17.71
CA SER A 136 11.68 9.62 -18.18
C SER A 136 11.80 10.69 -17.09
N VAL A 137 11.56 10.30 -15.83
CA VAL A 137 11.56 11.22 -14.69
C VAL A 137 12.98 11.71 -14.41
N GLU A 138 13.15 13.02 -14.41
CA GLU A 138 14.42 13.70 -14.12
C GLU A 138 14.42 14.28 -12.69
N ASN A 139 13.26 14.72 -12.20
CA ASN A 139 13.14 15.40 -10.91
C ASN A 139 11.96 14.87 -10.10
N ILE A 140 12.18 14.72 -8.81
CA ILE A 140 11.16 14.37 -7.81
C ILE A 140 11.15 15.46 -6.75
N TYR A 141 10.01 16.11 -6.57
CA TYR A 141 9.80 17.17 -5.58
C TYR A 141 8.94 16.61 -4.44
N ILE A 142 9.36 16.85 -3.20
CA ILE A 142 8.61 16.51 -1.99
C ILE A 142 8.21 17.84 -1.32
N ILE A 143 6.93 18.05 -1.08
CA ILE A 143 6.37 19.28 -0.52
C ILE A 143 5.43 19.01 0.64
#